data_8834896b6394e3666754f1ca8a6e99e7
#
_entry.id   8834896b6394e3666754f1ca8a6e99e7
#
_cell.length_a   1.000
_cell.length_b   1.000
_cell.length_c   1.000
_cell.angle_alpha   90.00
_cell.angle_beta   90.00
_cell.angle_gamma   90.00
#
_symmetry.space_group_name_H-M   'P 1'
#
loop_
_entity.id
_entity.type
_entity.pdbx_description
1 polymer ?
#
loop_
_entity_poly.entity_id
_entity_poly.type
_entity_poly.pdbx_seq_one_letter_code
_entity_poly.pdbx_strand_id
1 'polypeptide(L)'
;MKKIFLLFLSSLILVGCTSVTNTTNSSSESSSDSSSSTVSQSSALDFTVKDADGNDVNLADYQGKNVYINFWATWCGPCIREIPELEEVYQEYKDKDDFVFLSITSPNDAKFANANPADESQEVIISKAKELGISYPVLFDTKDQAATKFALSAVPTHIFINSDGMLKQTFAGQIQKDYLIQLLDEME
;
A
#
# COMPACT_ATOMS: atom_id res chain seq x y z
N MET A 1 46.56 6.04 29.75
CA MET A 1 46.67 6.10 31.22
C MET A 1 45.29 6.10 31.82
N LYS A 2 45.14 5.19 32.77
CA LYS A 2 44.05 4.98 33.76
C LYS A 2 42.72 4.41 33.27
N LYS A 3 42.66 3.10 33.45
CA LYS A 3 41.50 2.22 33.65
C LYS A 3 40.77 2.64 34.93
N ILE A 4 39.43 2.66 34.91
CA ILE A 4 38.62 2.51 36.13
C ILE A 4 37.57 1.46 35.83
N PHE A 5 37.74 0.34 36.51
CA PHE A 5 36.85 -0.81 36.68
C PHE A 5 35.90 -0.47 37.82
N LEU A 6 34.61 -0.64 37.65
CA LEU A 6 33.69 -0.68 38.79
C LEU A 6 32.67 -1.80 38.56
N LEU A 7 32.95 -2.86 39.29
CA LEU A 7 32.07 -3.99 39.61
C LEU A 7 31.00 -3.51 40.61
N PHE A 8 29.75 -3.80 40.37
CA PHE A 8 28.76 -3.90 41.44
C PHE A 8 27.99 -5.21 41.32
N LEU A 9 28.12 -5.89 42.41
CA LEU A 9 27.74 -7.20 42.83
C LEU A 9 26.25 -7.27 43.22
N SER A 10 25.59 -8.34 42.78
CA SER A 10 24.63 -9.16 43.54
C SER A 10 23.45 -8.51 44.30
N SER A 11 22.24 -8.91 43.93
CA SER A 11 21.30 -9.40 44.99
C SER A 11 20.23 -10.32 44.40
N LEU A 12 20.30 -11.56 44.81
CA LEU A 12 19.38 -12.67 44.61
C LEU A 12 18.33 -12.61 45.73
N ILE A 13 17.05 -12.53 45.39
CA ILE A 13 15.96 -12.74 46.35
C ILE A 13 15.05 -13.85 45.81
N LEU A 14 15.15 -14.99 46.50
CA LEU A 14 14.23 -16.14 46.48
C LEU A 14 13.17 -15.96 47.57
N VAL A 15 11.90 -15.98 47.20
CA VAL A 15 10.76 -16.30 48.11
C VAL A 15 9.71 -16.89 47.18
N GLY A 16 9.26 -18.16 47.25
CA GLY A 16 8.83 -18.94 48.34
C GLY A 16 7.42 -19.42 47.98
N CYS A 17 7.27 -20.73 47.69
CA CYS A 17 6.01 -21.42 47.39
C CYS A 17 5.01 -21.32 48.55
N THR A 18 3.70 -21.22 48.21
CA THR A 18 2.68 -21.87 49.03
C THR A 18 1.64 -22.52 48.14
N SER A 19 1.62 -23.85 48.22
CA SER A 19 0.57 -24.73 47.70
C SER A 19 -0.66 -24.63 48.62
N VAL A 20 -1.84 -24.48 48.03
CA VAL A 20 -3.09 -24.86 48.68
C VAL A 20 -3.88 -25.76 47.76
N THR A 21 -3.91 -27.02 48.10
CA THR A 21 -4.85 -28.03 47.61
C THR A 21 -6.23 -27.76 48.21
N ASN A 22 -7.25 -27.77 47.38
CA ASN A 22 -8.54 -28.33 47.80
C ASN A 22 -9.34 -28.90 46.64
N THR A 23 -9.88 -30.01 46.91
CA THR A 23 -10.51 -31.09 46.15
C THR A 23 -11.99 -30.78 45.87
N THR A 24 -12.46 -31.39 44.79
CA THR A 24 -13.76 -32.02 44.48
C THR A 24 -14.75 -31.31 43.59
N ASN A 25 -14.95 -32.02 42.48
CA ASN A 25 -16.18 -32.39 41.75
C ASN A 25 -16.99 -31.35 40.98
N SER A 26 -17.07 -31.58 39.73
CA SER A 26 -18.24 -32.12 38.99
C SER A 26 -18.28 -31.61 37.56
N SER A 27 -18.34 -32.55 36.69
CA SER A 27 -18.70 -32.53 35.25
C SER A 27 -19.54 -31.36 34.74
N SER A 28 -19.03 -30.68 33.71
CA SER A 28 -19.82 -30.37 32.52
C SER A 28 -18.84 -29.99 31.39
N GLU A 29 -18.91 -30.76 30.30
CA GLU A 29 -18.30 -30.47 29.02
C GLU A 29 -18.82 -29.11 28.53
N SER A 30 -17.93 -28.17 28.28
CA SER A 30 -18.19 -27.09 27.36
C SER A 30 -17.00 -26.98 26.46
N SER A 31 -17.24 -27.36 25.22
CA SER A 31 -16.42 -27.12 24.06
C SER A 31 -15.89 -25.70 24.07
N SER A 32 -14.61 -25.55 24.33
CA SER A 32 -13.89 -24.31 24.09
C SER A 32 -13.67 -24.18 22.59
N ASP A 33 -14.60 -23.48 21.98
CA ASP A 33 -14.45 -22.90 20.66
C ASP A 33 -13.28 -21.90 20.74
N SER A 34 -12.12 -22.33 20.28
CA SER A 34 -10.98 -21.47 20.08
C SER A 34 -11.27 -20.58 18.89
N SER A 35 -12.02 -19.51 19.12
CA SER A 35 -12.12 -18.41 18.18
C SER A 35 -10.73 -17.80 18.08
N SER A 36 -9.93 -18.32 17.14
CA SER A 36 -8.78 -17.62 16.61
C SER A 36 -9.30 -16.31 16.05
N SER A 37 -9.17 -15.24 16.80
CA SER A 37 -9.34 -13.88 16.29
C SER A 37 -8.18 -13.62 15.34
N THR A 38 -8.35 -14.06 14.10
CA THR A 38 -7.56 -13.58 12.97
C THR A 38 -7.84 -12.09 12.91
N VAL A 39 -6.88 -11.27 13.30
CA VAL A 39 -6.89 -9.84 13.01
C VAL A 39 -6.92 -9.76 11.49
N SER A 40 -8.11 -9.54 10.93
CA SER A 40 -8.30 -9.33 9.50
C SER A 40 -7.58 -8.03 9.16
N GLN A 41 -6.35 -8.11 8.66
CA GLN A 41 -5.69 -6.96 8.06
C GLN A 41 -6.54 -6.57 6.85
N SER A 42 -7.06 -5.35 6.82
CA SER A 42 -7.84 -4.86 5.69
C SER A 42 -6.97 -4.89 4.43
N SER A 43 -7.51 -5.44 3.35
CA SER A 43 -6.83 -5.50 2.06
C SER A 43 -6.38 -4.10 1.62
N ALA A 44 -5.18 -4.00 1.06
CA ALA A 44 -4.69 -2.76 0.45
C ALA A 44 -5.53 -2.36 -0.77
N LEU A 45 -6.29 -3.28 -1.35
CA LEU A 45 -7.17 -3.07 -2.50
C LEU A 45 -8.60 -2.63 -2.11
N ASP A 46 -8.93 -2.48 -0.82
CA ASP A 46 -10.27 -2.11 -0.36
C ASP A 46 -10.49 -0.58 -0.48
N PHE A 47 -10.66 -0.09 -1.70
CA PHE A 47 -11.06 1.27 -2.04
C PHE A 47 -11.52 1.36 -3.50
N THR A 48 -12.22 2.46 -3.84
CA THR A 48 -12.76 2.71 -5.16
C THR A 48 -12.22 4.02 -5.71
N VAL A 49 -11.87 4.04 -6.98
CA VAL A 49 -11.47 5.22 -7.76
C VAL A 49 -12.35 5.33 -8.99
N LYS A 50 -12.14 6.36 -9.81
CA LYS A 50 -12.87 6.51 -11.08
C LYS A 50 -11.93 6.41 -12.28
N ASP A 51 -12.46 5.87 -13.39
CA ASP A 51 -11.78 5.93 -14.69
C ASP A 51 -12.00 7.28 -15.39
N ALA A 52 -11.47 7.42 -16.62
CA ALA A 52 -11.59 8.61 -17.41
C ALA A 52 -13.04 8.92 -17.85
N ASP A 53 -13.88 7.91 -17.94
CA ASP A 53 -15.30 8.02 -18.33
C ASP A 53 -16.21 8.30 -17.10
N GLY A 54 -15.64 8.26 -15.89
CA GLY A 54 -16.34 8.50 -14.63
C GLY A 54 -16.97 7.25 -14.01
N ASN A 55 -16.67 6.06 -14.53
CA ASN A 55 -17.12 4.81 -13.95
C ASN A 55 -16.34 4.50 -12.67
N ASP A 56 -16.96 3.80 -11.75
CA ASP A 56 -16.30 3.29 -10.56
C ASP A 56 -15.39 2.10 -10.92
N VAL A 57 -14.15 2.14 -10.43
CA VAL A 57 -13.17 1.07 -10.50
C VAL A 57 -12.89 0.62 -9.07
N ASN A 58 -13.36 -0.55 -8.71
CA ASN A 58 -13.12 -1.14 -7.39
C ASN A 58 -11.79 -1.90 -7.42
N LEU A 59 -10.82 -1.48 -6.62
CA LEU A 59 -9.50 -2.11 -6.60
C LEU A 59 -9.57 -3.57 -6.09
N ALA A 60 -10.59 -3.93 -5.32
CA ALA A 60 -10.83 -5.30 -4.90
C ALA A 60 -11.05 -6.28 -6.08
N ASP A 61 -11.44 -5.79 -7.26
CA ASP A 61 -11.59 -6.60 -8.47
C ASP A 61 -10.25 -7.14 -9.00
N TYR A 62 -9.14 -6.58 -8.52
CA TYR A 62 -7.78 -7.06 -8.83
C TYR A 62 -7.23 -8.07 -7.81
N GLN A 63 -8.04 -8.51 -6.86
CA GLN A 63 -7.64 -9.57 -5.92
C GLN A 63 -7.16 -10.82 -6.68
N GLY A 64 -6.04 -11.39 -6.28
CA GLY A 64 -5.39 -12.51 -6.96
C GLY A 64 -4.32 -12.10 -7.97
N LYS A 65 -4.14 -10.79 -8.17
CA LYS A 65 -3.08 -10.23 -9.04
C LYS A 65 -2.10 -9.39 -8.25
N ASN A 66 -0.87 -9.34 -8.69
CA ASN A 66 0.11 -8.36 -8.25
C ASN A 66 -0.26 -7.00 -8.83
N VAL A 67 -0.38 -5.97 -7.98
CA VAL A 67 -0.81 -4.63 -8.39
C VAL A 67 0.28 -3.61 -8.10
N TYR A 68 0.70 -2.92 -9.13
CA TYR A 68 1.55 -1.74 -9.03
C TYR A 68 0.73 -0.48 -9.29
N ILE A 69 0.90 0.54 -8.42
CA ILE A 69 0.23 1.83 -8.55
C ILE A 69 1.26 2.94 -8.46
N ASN A 70 1.30 3.81 -9.49
CA ASN A 70 2.05 5.07 -9.49
C ASN A 70 1.11 6.22 -9.10
N PHE A 71 1.43 6.96 -8.04
CA PHE A 71 0.78 8.23 -7.72
C PHE A 71 1.61 9.37 -8.27
N TRP A 72 1.00 10.22 -9.09
CA TRP A 72 1.66 11.34 -9.75
C TRP A 72 0.77 12.57 -9.85
N ALA A 73 1.32 13.70 -10.31
CA ALA A 73 0.58 14.91 -10.58
C ALA A 73 1.15 15.66 -11.80
N THR A 74 0.32 16.44 -12.47
CA THR A 74 0.67 17.17 -13.70
C THR A 74 1.79 18.19 -13.53
N TRP A 75 1.92 18.75 -12.35
CA TRP A 75 2.95 19.73 -11.96
C TRP A 75 4.23 19.11 -11.41
N CYS A 76 4.23 17.80 -11.16
CA CYS A 76 5.34 17.11 -10.50
C CYS A 76 6.50 16.85 -11.45
N GLY A 77 7.54 17.64 -11.39
CA GLY A 77 8.72 17.51 -12.25
C GLY A 77 9.40 16.14 -12.20
N PRO A 78 9.67 15.55 -11.01
CA PRO A 78 10.21 14.18 -10.91
C PRO A 78 9.29 13.13 -11.54
N CYS A 79 7.95 13.23 -11.36
CA CYS A 79 6.98 12.32 -11.96
C CYS A 79 7.07 12.35 -13.49
N ILE A 80 7.11 13.56 -14.07
CA ILE A 80 7.19 13.75 -15.54
C ILE A 80 8.47 13.11 -16.10
N ARG A 81 9.58 13.16 -15.36
CA ARG A 81 10.84 12.57 -15.83
C ARG A 81 10.86 11.05 -15.81
N GLU A 82 10.17 10.41 -14.88
CA GLU A 82 10.13 8.94 -14.79
C GLU A 82 9.09 8.29 -15.72
N ILE A 83 8.03 9.00 -16.09
CA ILE A 83 6.92 8.45 -16.89
C ILE A 83 7.38 7.73 -18.17
N PRO A 84 8.37 8.20 -18.96
CA PRO A 84 8.83 7.44 -20.12
C PRO A 84 9.39 6.06 -19.74
N GLU A 85 10.12 5.93 -18.63
CA GLU A 85 10.64 4.65 -18.15
C GLU A 85 9.51 3.77 -17.60
N LEU A 86 8.51 4.36 -16.90
CA LEU A 86 7.32 3.64 -16.44
C LEU A 86 6.52 3.08 -17.60
N GLU A 87 6.39 3.84 -18.70
CA GLU A 87 5.71 3.40 -19.91
C GLU A 87 6.44 2.20 -20.56
N GLU A 88 7.77 2.23 -20.62
CA GLU A 88 8.55 1.09 -21.10
C GLU A 88 8.29 -0.17 -20.25
N VAL A 89 8.31 -0.04 -18.92
CA VAL A 89 8.01 -1.15 -18.00
C VAL A 89 6.57 -1.63 -18.18
N TYR A 90 5.61 -0.71 -18.32
CA TYR A 90 4.23 -1.09 -18.59
C TYR A 90 4.11 -1.95 -19.86
N GLN A 91 4.79 -1.60 -20.94
CA GLN A 91 4.76 -2.37 -22.19
C GLN A 91 5.33 -3.80 -22.00
N GLU A 92 6.26 -4.01 -21.06
CA GLU A 92 6.82 -5.33 -20.73
C GLU A 92 5.87 -6.17 -19.87
N TYR A 93 5.02 -5.54 -19.04
CA TYR A 93 4.16 -6.22 -18.04
C TYR A 93 2.68 -6.27 -18.41
N LYS A 94 2.19 -5.44 -19.34
CA LYS A 94 0.76 -5.29 -19.65
C LYS A 94 0.03 -6.56 -20.09
N ASP A 95 0.75 -7.51 -20.66
CA ASP A 95 0.22 -8.77 -21.19
C ASP A 95 0.37 -9.95 -20.20
N LYS A 96 0.87 -9.69 -18.97
CA LYS A 96 0.91 -10.68 -17.89
C LYS A 96 -0.47 -10.77 -17.23
N ASP A 97 -1.05 -11.96 -17.18
CA ASP A 97 -2.40 -12.19 -16.64
C ASP A 97 -2.50 -11.96 -15.12
N ASP A 98 -1.40 -12.12 -14.41
CA ASP A 98 -1.28 -12.04 -12.96
C ASP A 98 -0.79 -10.68 -12.46
N PHE A 99 -0.69 -9.69 -13.36
CA PHE A 99 -0.15 -8.37 -13.05
C PHE A 99 -1.08 -7.23 -13.48
N VAL A 100 -1.13 -6.16 -12.68
CA VAL A 100 -1.90 -4.95 -12.97
C VAL A 100 -1.01 -3.72 -12.73
N PHE A 101 -0.92 -2.87 -13.75
CA PHE A 101 -0.19 -1.61 -13.70
C PHE A 101 -1.18 -0.44 -13.79
N LEU A 102 -1.21 0.42 -12.78
CA LEU A 102 -2.15 1.53 -12.67
C LEU A 102 -1.42 2.83 -12.33
N SER A 103 -2.05 3.96 -12.66
CA SER A 103 -1.71 5.23 -12.03
C SER A 103 -2.93 5.89 -11.42
N ILE A 104 -2.71 6.66 -10.34
CA ILE A 104 -3.76 7.40 -9.66
C ILE A 104 -3.31 8.85 -9.48
N THR A 105 -4.23 9.78 -9.75
CA THR A 105 -4.11 11.21 -9.48
C THR A 105 -5.26 11.68 -8.61
N SER A 106 -5.15 12.86 -7.99
CA SER A 106 -6.20 13.43 -7.13
C SER A 106 -6.70 14.75 -7.71
N PRO A 107 -7.75 14.71 -8.59
CA PRO A 107 -8.25 15.88 -9.30
C PRO A 107 -8.99 16.85 -8.39
N ASN A 108 -9.01 18.14 -8.79
CA ASN A 108 -9.67 19.22 -8.06
C ASN A 108 -11.15 19.44 -8.45
N ASP A 109 -11.67 18.69 -9.43
CA ASP A 109 -13.09 18.81 -9.79
C ASP A 109 -14.01 18.40 -8.64
N ALA A 110 -15.04 19.19 -8.39
CA ALA A 110 -16.00 18.97 -7.29
C ALA A 110 -16.71 17.60 -7.37
N LYS A 111 -16.84 17.01 -8.55
CA LYS A 111 -17.47 15.69 -8.75
C LYS A 111 -16.71 14.53 -8.09
N PHE A 112 -15.40 14.70 -7.84
CA PHE A 112 -14.59 13.69 -7.14
C PHE A 112 -14.67 13.81 -5.61
N ALA A 113 -15.15 14.96 -5.10
CA ALA A 113 -15.35 15.24 -3.68
C ALA A 113 -14.06 15.03 -2.83
N ASN A 114 -12.89 15.25 -3.41
CA ASN A 114 -11.62 15.27 -2.70
C ASN A 114 -11.57 16.51 -1.80
N ALA A 115 -11.28 16.33 -0.52
CA ALA A 115 -11.11 17.44 0.42
C ALA A 115 -9.73 18.09 0.29
N ASN A 116 -8.73 17.30 -0.15
CA ASN A 116 -7.35 17.73 -0.36
C ASN A 116 -6.86 17.34 -1.75
N PRO A 117 -7.45 17.90 -2.83
CA PRO A 117 -7.02 17.56 -4.18
C PRO A 117 -5.55 17.96 -4.38
N ALA A 118 -4.79 17.08 -4.99
CA ALA A 118 -3.35 17.27 -5.18
C ALA A 118 -2.97 17.64 -6.62
N ASP A 119 -3.95 17.71 -7.54
CA ASP A 119 -3.70 17.98 -8.96
C ASP A 119 -4.76 18.91 -9.55
N GLU A 120 -4.64 19.19 -10.83
CA GLU A 120 -5.54 19.98 -11.65
C GLU A 120 -6.85 19.23 -11.93
N SER A 121 -7.71 19.79 -12.82
CA SER A 121 -8.94 19.13 -13.23
C SER A 121 -8.67 17.84 -14.02
N GLN A 122 -9.63 16.93 -14.02
CA GLN A 122 -9.55 15.68 -14.78
C GLN A 122 -9.19 15.92 -16.26
N GLU A 123 -9.75 16.97 -16.88
CA GLU A 123 -9.48 17.31 -18.28
C GLU A 123 -8.00 17.66 -18.48
N VAL A 124 -7.42 18.47 -17.59
CA VAL A 124 -6.01 18.84 -17.63
C VAL A 124 -5.11 17.62 -17.41
N ILE A 125 -5.47 16.76 -16.46
CA ILE A 125 -4.73 15.52 -16.17
C ILE A 125 -4.72 14.58 -17.40
N ILE A 126 -5.89 14.34 -18.02
CA ILE A 126 -6.00 13.50 -19.22
C ILE A 126 -5.17 14.09 -20.36
N SER A 127 -5.25 15.41 -20.58
CA SER A 127 -4.46 16.08 -21.61
C SER A 127 -2.95 15.91 -21.36
N LYS A 128 -2.52 16.05 -20.12
CA LYS A 128 -1.12 15.88 -19.72
C LYS A 128 -0.65 14.44 -19.85
N ALA A 129 -1.45 13.46 -19.44
CA ALA A 129 -1.15 12.05 -19.61
C ALA A 129 -0.94 11.69 -21.11
N LYS A 130 -1.79 12.22 -21.98
CA LYS A 130 -1.65 12.05 -23.42
C LYS A 130 -0.38 12.72 -23.97
N GLU A 131 -0.08 13.95 -23.54
CA GLU A 131 1.17 14.66 -23.90
C GLU A 131 2.41 13.84 -23.52
N LEU A 132 2.38 13.19 -22.35
CA LEU A 132 3.49 12.37 -21.82
C LEU A 132 3.54 10.97 -22.42
N GLY A 133 2.58 10.58 -23.27
CA GLY A 133 2.53 9.26 -23.91
C GLY A 133 2.12 8.12 -22.99
N ILE A 134 1.45 8.42 -21.89
CA ILE A 134 0.95 7.39 -20.95
C ILE A 134 -0.11 6.54 -21.66
N SER A 135 0.11 5.22 -21.71
CA SER A 135 -0.84 4.25 -22.24
C SER A 135 -1.43 3.30 -21.19
N TYR A 136 -0.83 3.25 -19.99
CA TYR A 136 -1.40 2.55 -18.84
C TYR A 136 -2.61 3.31 -18.26
N PRO A 137 -3.52 2.60 -17.54
CA PRO A 137 -4.71 3.22 -16.97
C PRO A 137 -4.38 4.39 -16.03
N VAL A 138 -5.00 5.54 -16.28
CA VAL A 138 -4.97 6.72 -15.41
C VAL A 138 -6.31 6.80 -14.69
N LEU A 139 -6.29 6.62 -13.37
CA LEU A 139 -7.44 6.61 -12.50
C LEU A 139 -7.45 7.85 -11.60
N PHE A 140 -8.62 8.18 -11.09
CA PHE A 140 -8.85 9.40 -10.34
C PHE A 140 -9.34 9.09 -8.93
N ASP A 141 -8.58 9.52 -7.93
CA ASP A 141 -8.99 9.39 -6.53
C ASP A 141 -10.30 10.15 -6.28
N THR A 142 -11.12 9.61 -5.42
CA THR A 142 -12.40 10.21 -5.01
C THR A 142 -12.54 10.15 -3.51
N LYS A 143 -12.96 11.27 -2.90
CA LYS A 143 -13.09 11.40 -1.44
C LYS A 143 -11.78 11.12 -0.69
N ASP A 144 -10.64 11.39 -1.34
CA ASP A 144 -9.28 11.11 -0.81
C ASP A 144 -9.09 9.65 -0.36
N GLN A 145 -9.77 8.67 -0.96
CA GLN A 145 -9.73 7.27 -0.51
C GLN A 145 -8.35 6.66 -0.66
N ALA A 146 -7.76 6.79 -1.86
CA ALA A 146 -6.42 6.26 -2.12
C ALA A 146 -5.36 7.03 -1.33
N ALA A 147 -5.44 8.37 -1.31
CA ALA A 147 -4.52 9.22 -0.57
C ALA A 147 -4.50 8.88 0.93
N THR A 148 -5.69 8.68 1.52
CA THR A 148 -5.83 8.32 2.94
C THR A 148 -5.33 6.90 3.21
N LYS A 149 -5.70 5.94 2.34
CA LYS A 149 -5.34 4.53 2.52
C LYS A 149 -3.84 4.30 2.57
N PHE A 150 -3.09 4.98 1.72
CA PHE A 150 -1.64 4.85 1.65
C PHE A 150 -0.88 5.96 2.40
N ALA A 151 -1.59 6.81 3.14
CA ALA A 151 -1.01 7.95 3.88
C ALA A 151 -0.09 8.80 2.99
N LEU A 152 -0.54 9.11 1.78
CA LEU A 152 0.26 9.82 0.78
C LEU A 152 0.62 11.22 1.28
N SER A 153 1.89 11.55 1.26
CA SER A 153 2.42 12.86 1.67
C SER A 153 3.18 13.59 0.55
N ALA A 154 3.49 12.89 -0.52
CA ALA A 154 4.26 13.42 -1.65
C ALA A 154 4.00 12.61 -2.93
N VAL A 155 4.37 13.18 -4.08
CA VAL A 155 4.46 12.51 -5.37
C VAL A 155 5.86 12.73 -5.97
N PRO A 156 6.39 11.76 -6.73
CA PRO A 156 5.80 10.46 -7.02
C PRO A 156 5.84 9.53 -5.80
N THR A 157 4.86 8.64 -5.70
CA THR A 157 4.86 7.53 -4.75
C THR A 157 4.39 6.26 -5.47
N HIS A 158 5.08 5.17 -5.22
CA HIS A 158 4.86 3.87 -5.84
C HIS A 158 4.40 2.88 -4.79
N ILE A 159 3.30 2.19 -5.08
CA ILE A 159 2.68 1.20 -4.20
C ILE A 159 2.76 -0.17 -4.86
N PHE A 160 3.20 -1.15 -4.11
CA PHE A 160 3.33 -2.54 -4.52
C PHE A 160 2.43 -3.40 -3.64
N ILE A 161 1.47 -4.10 -4.23
CA ILE A 161 0.47 -4.93 -3.55
C ILE A 161 0.55 -6.33 -4.11
N ASN A 162 0.78 -7.33 -3.24
CA ASN A 162 0.86 -8.72 -3.65
C ASN A 162 -0.51 -9.28 -4.07
N SER A 163 -0.51 -10.43 -4.72
CA SER A 163 -1.71 -11.15 -5.16
C SER A 163 -2.67 -11.51 -4.03
N ASP A 164 -2.21 -11.60 -2.79
CA ASP A 164 -3.05 -11.77 -1.60
C ASP A 164 -3.78 -10.47 -1.16
N GLY A 165 -3.55 -9.35 -1.88
CA GLY A 165 -4.13 -8.05 -1.60
C GLY A 165 -3.42 -7.28 -0.47
N MET A 166 -2.27 -7.75 -0.01
CA MET A 166 -1.51 -7.10 1.06
C MET A 166 -0.47 -6.13 0.49
N LEU A 167 -0.35 -4.97 1.16
CA LEU A 167 0.70 -4.01 0.85
C LEU A 167 2.07 -4.65 1.08
N LYS A 168 2.85 -4.83 0.00
CA LYS A 168 4.23 -5.32 0.08
C LYS A 168 5.20 -4.19 0.39
N GLN A 169 5.10 -3.10 -0.37
CA GLN A 169 6.05 -1.99 -0.27
C GLN A 169 5.44 -0.68 -0.73
N THR A 170 5.95 0.42 -0.16
CA THR A 170 5.77 1.79 -0.63
C THR A 170 7.14 2.39 -0.90
N PHE A 171 7.30 3.04 -2.05
CA PHE A 171 8.51 3.78 -2.40
C PHE A 171 8.12 5.22 -2.75
N ALA A 172 8.67 6.20 -2.04
CA ALA A 172 8.42 7.62 -2.29
C ALA A 172 9.64 8.27 -2.98
N GLY A 173 9.38 9.04 -4.03
CA GLY A 173 10.40 9.68 -4.86
C GLY A 173 10.52 9.04 -6.24
N GLN A 174 11.27 9.68 -7.13
CA GLN A 174 11.49 9.20 -8.50
C GLN A 174 12.14 7.82 -8.50
N ILE A 175 11.59 6.89 -9.27
CA ILE A 175 12.10 5.53 -9.44
C ILE A 175 12.78 5.39 -10.80
N GLN A 176 13.84 4.58 -10.85
CA GLN A 176 14.54 4.23 -12.10
C GLN A 176 14.00 2.90 -12.62
N LYS A 177 13.99 2.72 -13.95
CA LYS A 177 13.46 1.52 -14.61
C LYS A 177 13.97 0.21 -14.01
N ASP A 178 15.29 0.06 -13.89
CA ASP A 178 15.92 -1.19 -13.43
C ASP A 178 15.49 -1.52 -11.98
N TYR A 179 15.38 -0.51 -11.14
CA TYR A 179 14.94 -0.71 -9.76
C TYR A 179 13.45 -1.03 -9.68
N LEU A 180 12.61 -0.41 -10.52
CA LEU A 180 11.19 -0.75 -10.62
C LEU A 180 11.03 -2.21 -11.04
N ILE A 181 11.72 -2.67 -12.10
CA ILE A 181 11.68 -4.06 -12.56
C ILE A 181 12.08 -5.01 -11.43
N GLN A 182 13.18 -4.72 -10.73
CA GLN A 182 13.59 -5.54 -9.58
C GLN A 182 12.46 -5.69 -8.55
N LEU A 183 11.77 -4.60 -8.18
CA LEU A 183 10.69 -4.63 -7.20
C LEU A 183 9.45 -5.40 -7.72
N LEU A 184 9.16 -5.32 -9.03
CA LEU A 184 8.07 -6.05 -9.65
C LEU A 184 8.36 -7.56 -9.69
N ASP A 185 9.58 -7.95 -10.04
CA ASP A 185 10.02 -9.36 -10.07
C ASP A 185 10.01 -9.99 -8.67
N GLU A 186 10.24 -9.19 -7.63
CA GLU A 186 10.12 -9.64 -6.23
C GLU A 186 8.68 -9.89 -5.77
N MET A 187 7.67 -9.52 -6.58
CA MET A 187 6.24 -9.78 -6.30
C MET A 187 5.76 -11.13 -6.85
N GLU A 188 6.52 -11.74 -7.77
CA GLU A 188 6.18 -13.03 -8.40
C GLU A 188 6.33 -14.25 -7.49
#